data_8d0514858d951a554f73ecb18144dade
#
_entry.id   8d0514858d951a554f73ecb18144dade
#
_cell.length_a   1.000
_cell.length_b   1.000
_cell.length_c   1.000
_cell.angle_alpha   90.00
_cell.angle_beta   90.00
_cell.angle_gamma   90.00
#
_symmetry.space_group_name_H-M   'P 1'
#
loop_
_entity.id
_entity.type
_entity.pdbx_description
1 polymer ?
#
loop_
_entity_poly.entity_id
_entity_poly.type
_entity_poly.pdbx_seq_one_letter_code
_entity_poly.pdbx_strand_id
1 'polypeptide(L)'
;VDLDWARQNREQLWAEAVHAYENGEVWWLEKSAEAQLAACSATYQKRDPWQEVIEDWMICNSSISLTTRDIMRGALTLEPYQMTKAAEMRVAEILRSMNWERKKLRLFGRPQWCWTKDAEILPINQPEDSVSGLE
;
A
#
# COMPACT_ATOMS: atom_id res chain seq x y z
N VAL A 1 19.04 -2.41 22.84
CA VAL A 1 20.32 -1.83 22.35
C VAL A 1 21.04 -1.27 23.56
N ASP A 2 22.25 -1.72 23.81
CA ASP A 2 23.10 -1.19 24.86
C ASP A 2 23.81 0.11 24.37
N LEU A 3 23.32 1.23 24.82
CA LEU A 3 23.83 2.54 24.39
C LEU A 3 25.18 2.88 25.03
N ASP A 4 25.47 2.37 26.21
CA ASP A 4 26.73 2.64 26.90
C ASP A 4 27.86 1.85 26.25
N TRP A 5 27.61 0.61 25.87
CA TRP A 5 28.54 -0.17 25.05
C TRP A 5 28.82 0.54 23.71
N ALA A 6 27.80 1.02 23.02
CA ALA A 6 27.96 1.72 21.76
C ALA A 6 28.78 3.03 21.89
N ARG A 7 28.62 3.78 22.97
CA ARG A 7 29.42 4.96 23.25
C ARG A 7 30.89 4.64 23.51
N GLN A 8 31.17 3.60 24.29
CA GLN A 8 32.53 3.15 24.60
C GLN A 8 33.27 2.63 23.37
N ASN A 9 32.56 1.96 22.45
CA ASN A 9 33.15 1.35 21.26
C ASN A 9 32.98 2.20 19.98
N ARG A 10 32.57 3.46 20.13
CA ARG A 10 32.25 4.33 18.98
C ARG A 10 33.40 4.45 17.98
N GLU A 11 34.62 4.70 18.47
CA GLU A 11 35.81 4.88 17.61
C GLU A 11 36.15 3.60 16.86
N GLN A 12 36.01 2.44 17.53
CA GLN A 12 36.21 1.13 16.92
C GLN A 12 35.18 0.87 15.82
N LEU A 13 33.90 1.14 16.08
CA LEU A 13 32.82 0.99 15.09
C LEU A 13 33.05 1.86 13.84
N TRP A 14 33.51 3.10 14.04
CA TRP A 14 33.85 3.97 12.92
C TRP A 14 35.08 3.48 12.14
N ALA A 15 36.10 2.99 12.82
CA ALA A 15 37.30 2.44 12.17
C ALA A 15 36.93 1.23 11.31
N GLU A 16 36.07 0.33 11.80
CA GLU A 16 35.58 -0.83 11.04
C GLU A 16 34.75 -0.39 9.84
N ALA A 17 33.86 0.60 9.99
CA ALA A 17 33.05 1.10 8.90
C ALA A 17 33.90 1.75 7.79
N VAL A 18 34.93 2.52 8.16
CA VAL A 18 35.87 3.11 7.19
C VAL A 18 36.66 2.01 6.46
N HIS A 19 37.14 1.03 7.20
CA HIS A 19 37.86 -0.10 6.62
C HIS A 19 37.01 -0.90 5.62
N ALA A 20 35.75 -1.20 5.99
CA ALA A 20 34.80 -1.86 5.09
C ALA A 20 34.53 -1.04 3.82
N TYR A 21 34.37 0.29 3.97
CA TYR A 21 34.18 1.20 2.85
C TYR A 21 35.41 1.24 1.90
N GLU A 22 36.61 1.35 2.45
CA GLU A 22 37.88 1.37 1.67
C GLU A 22 38.11 0.06 0.92
N ASN A 23 37.68 -1.07 1.50
CA ASN A 23 37.74 -2.38 0.87
C ASN A 23 36.63 -2.62 -0.16
N GLY A 24 35.71 -1.68 -0.35
CA GLY A 24 34.59 -1.79 -1.28
C GLY A 24 33.57 -2.84 -0.88
N GLU A 25 33.40 -3.10 0.44
CA GLU A 25 32.39 -4.04 0.92
C GLU A 25 30.98 -3.54 0.57
N VAL A 26 30.13 -4.47 0.16
CA VAL A 26 28.75 -4.19 -0.21
C VAL A 26 27.94 -3.89 1.06
N TRP A 27 27.45 -2.66 1.19
CA TRP A 27 26.68 -2.18 2.35
C TRP A 27 25.16 -2.31 2.20
N TRP A 28 24.68 -2.72 1.03
CA TRP A 28 23.26 -2.96 0.77
C TRP A 28 22.97 -4.46 0.72
N LEU A 29 21.74 -4.81 1.03
CA LEU A 29 21.29 -6.20 0.95
C LEU A 29 21.00 -6.57 -0.52
N GLU A 30 21.27 -7.81 -0.87
CA GLU A 30 20.79 -8.36 -2.13
C GLU A 30 19.27 -8.50 -2.11
N LYS A 31 18.64 -8.44 -3.29
CA LYS A 31 17.16 -8.51 -3.42
C LYS A 31 16.55 -9.74 -2.75
N SER A 32 17.27 -10.86 -2.74
CA SER A 32 16.86 -12.09 -2.06
C SER A 32 16.80 -11.93 -0.54
N ALA A 33 17.79 -11.27 0.04
CA ALA A 33 17.87 -10.97 1.46
C ALA A 33 16.86 -9.89 1.87
N GLU A 34 16.62 -8.88 1.03
CA GLU A 34 15.56 -7.88 1.23
C GLU A 34 14.18 -8.54 1.32
N ALA A 35 13.88 -9.50 0.43
CA ALA A 35 12.61 -10.22 0.45
C ALA A 35 12.42 -11.04 1.74
N GLN A 36 13.48 -11.70 2.22
CA GLN A 36 13.44 -12.42 3.50
C GLN A 36 13.25 -11.48 4.69
N LEU A 37 13.95 -10.35 4.70
CA LEU A 37 13.80 -9.34 5.75
C LEU A 37 12.40 -8.73 5.75
N ALA A 38 11.83 -8.45 4.57
CA ALA A 38 10.47 -7.96 4.44
C ALA A 38 9.45 -8.98 4.99
N ALA A 39 9.63 -10.27 4.71
CA ALA A 39 8.78 -11.33 5.24
C ALA A 39 8.87 -11.44 6.78
N CYS A 40 10.08 -11.35 7.34
CA CYS A 40 10.27 -11.31 8.78
C CYS A 40 9.64 -10.06 9.42
N SER A 41 9.83 -8.89 8.81
CA SER A 41 9.29 -7.63 9.32
C SER A 41 7.76 -7.61 9.32
N ALA A 42 7.13 -8.21 8.31
CA ALA A 42 5.67 -8.33 8.23
C ALA A 42 5.07 -9.06 9.45
N THR A 43 5.79 -10.03 10.03
CA THR A 43 5.35 -10.77 11.22
C THR A 43 5.29 -9.88 12.48
N TYR A 44 6.11 -8.84 12.55
CA TYR A 44 6.18 -7.91 13.69
C TYR A 44 5.35 -6.64 13.50
N GLN A 45 4.79 -6.42 12.32
CA GLN A 45 3.88 -5.28 12.11
C GLN A 45 2.59 -5.49 12.88
N LYS A 46 2.30 -4.57 13.81
CA LYS A 46 0.99 -4.55 14.48
C LYS A 46 -0.08 -4.26 13.44
N ARG A 47 -1.03 -5.17 13.29
CA ARG A 47 -2.20 -4.91 12.45
C ARG A 47 -2.96 -3.71 12.98
N ASP A 48 -3.34 -2.82 12.08
CA ASP A 48 -4.21 -1.70 12.42
C ASP A 48 -5.60 -2.24 12.80
N PRO A 49 -6.22 -1.81 13.93
CA PRO A 49 -7.55 -2.26 14.31
C PRO A 49 -8.63 -2.04 13.24
N TRP A 50 -8.46 -1.06 12.37
CA TRP A 50 -9.38 -0.81 11.25
C TRP A 50 -9.24 -1.83 10.12
N GLN A 51 -8.10 -2.50 10.02
CA GLN A 51 -7.84 -3.44 8.95
C GLN A 51 -8.83 -4.60 8.98
N GLU A 52 -9.06 -5.22 10.13
CA GLU A 52 -9.99 -6.34 10.30
C GLU A 52 -11.42 -5.94 9.91
N VAL A 53 -11.88 -4.77 10.38
CA VAL A 53 -13.22 -4.24 10.05
C VAL A 53 -13.37 -3.98 8.54
N ILE A 54 -12.32 -3.46 7.90
CA ILE A 54 -12.32 -3.21 6.46
C ILE A 54 -12.33 -4.53 5.69
N GLU A 55 -11.51 -5.51 6.09
CA GLU A 55 -11.44 -6.84 5.49
C GLU A 55 -12.81 -7.53 5.51
N ASP A 56 -13.46 -7.60 6.67
CA ASP A 56 -14.76 -8.21 6.84
C ASP A 56 -15.85 -7.52 5.99
N TRP A 57 -15.84 -6.20 5.98
CA TRP A 57 -16.80 -5.44 5.18
C TRP A 57 -16.59 -5.66 3.68
N MET A 58 -15.34 -5.76 3.22
CA MET A 58 -15.00 -5.98 1.82
C MET A 58 -15.37 -7.38 1.34
N ILE A 59 -15.32 -8.39 2.19
CA ILE A 59 -15.80 -9.76 1.89
C ILE A 59 -17.30 -9.72 1.57
N CYS A 60 -18.07 -8.97 2.34
CA CYS A 60 -19.51 -8.84 2.14
C CYS A 60 -19.89 -7.93 0.95
N ASN A 61 -19.00 -7.01 0.57
CA ASN A 61 -19.22 -6.02 -0.48
C ASN A 61 -18.23 -6.21 -1.63
N SER A 62 -18.42 -7.26 -2.42
CA SER A 62 -17.54 -7.64 -3.56
C SER A 62 -17.59 -6.66 -4.74
N SER A 63 -17.64 -5.35 -4.47
CA SER A 63 -17.59 -4.33 -5.50
C SER A 63 -16.19 -4.24 -6.11
N ILE A 64 -16.13 -4.28 -7.45
CA ILE A 64 -14.88 -4.26 -8.22
C ILE A 64 -14.07 -2.98 -8.01
N SER A 65 -14.73 -1.89 -7.62
CA SER A 65 -14.09 -0.58 -7.41
C SER A 65 -14.76 0.18 -6.25
N LEU A 66 -13.96 0.55 -5.28
CA LEU A 66 -14.40 1.27 -4.08
C LEU A 66 -13.61 2.57 -3.93
N THR A 67 -14.30 3.67 -3.58
CA THR A 67 -13.60 4.90 -3.20
C THR A 67 -13.18 4.83 -1.73
N THR A 68 -12.16 5.60 -1.33
CA THR A 68 -11.78 5.71 0.09
C THR A 68 -12.96 6.16 0.96
N ARG A 69 -13.82 7.03 0.40
CA ARG A 69 -15.03 7.51 1.09
C ARG A 69 -16.04 6.40 1.34
N ASP A 70 -16.24 5.50 0.37
CA ASP A 70 -17.18 4.38 0.50
C ASP A 70 -16.73 3.44 1.62
N ILE A 71 -15.44 3.19 1.72
CA ILE A 71 -14.85 2.35 2.77
C ILE A 71 -14.98 3.04 4.13
N MET A 72 -14.65 4.32 4.24
CA MET A 72 -14.79 5.05 5.51
C MET A 72 -16.23 5.10 5.99
N ARG A 73 -17.19 5.24 5.06
CA ARG A 73 -18.61 5.30 5.40
C ARG A 73 -19.21 3.91 5.64
N GLY A 74 -18.89 2.94 4.79
CA GLY A 74 -19.47 1.61 4.81
C GLY A 74 -18.83 0.70 5.85
N ALA A 75 -17.52 0.57 5.85
CA ALA A 75 -16.79 -0.30 6.76
C ALA A 75 -16.65 0.31 8.17
N LEU A 76 -16.21 1.56 8.23
CA LEU A 76 -15.89 2.21 9.50
C LEU A 76 -17.05 3.05 10.06
N THR A 77 -18.16 3.16 9.34
CA THR A 77 -19.36 3.95 9.75
C THR A 77 -19.03 5.39 10.18
N LEU A 78 -17.96 5.98 9.57
CA LEU A 78 -17.53 7.32 9.92
C LEU A 78 -18.51 8.37 9.39
N GLU A 79 -18.87 9.31 10.26
CA GLU A 79 -19.64 10.48 9.89
C GLU A 79 -18.77 11.49 9.07
N PRO A 80 -19.39 12.34 8.24
CA PRO A 80 -18.64 13.27 7.37
C PRO A 80 -17.60 14.14 8.10
N TYR A 81 -17.87 14.55 9.33
CA TYR A 81 -16.96 15.36 10.13
C TYR A 81 -15.73 14.57 10.67
N GLN A 82 -15.83 13.24 10.70
CA GLN A 82 -14.75 12.32 11.11
C GLN A 82 -13.86 11.92 9.92
N MET A 83 -14.31 12.14 8.69
CA MET A 83 -13.56 11.82 7.47
C MET A 83 -12.44 12.84 7.23
N THR A 84 -11.48 12.85 8.14
CA THR A 84 -10.31 13.74 8.07
C THR A 84 -9.27 13.22 7.07
N LYS A 85 -8.34 14.10 6.69
CA LYS A 85 -7.20 13.71 5.83
C LYS A 85 -6.36 12.60 6.45
N ALA A 86 -6.19 12.63 7.78
CA ALA A 86 -5.49 11.59 8.51
C ALA A 86 -6.20 10.23 8.40
N ALA A 87 -7.53 10.20 8.52
CA ALA A 87 -8.34 8.99 8.33
C ALA A 87 -8.22 8.46 6.89
N GLU A 88 -8.26 9.33 5.87
CA GLU A 88 -8.05 8.94 4.47
C GLU A 88 -6.68 8.29 4.25
N MET A 89 -5.62 8.88 4.82
CA MET A 89 -4.26 8.34 4.69
C MET A 89 -4.13 6.99 5.38
N ARG A 90 -4.70 6.83 6.57
CA ARG A 90 -4.70 5.58 7.32
C ARG A 90 -5.42 4.46 6.57
N VAL A 91 -6.60 4.72 6.04
CA VAL A 91 -7.33 3.75 5.19
C VAL A 91 -6.53 3.41 3.94
N ALA A 92 -5.91 4.41 3.29
CA ALA A 92 -5.09 4.17 2.11
C ALA A 92 -3.86 3.29 2.40
N GLU A 93 -3.25 3.43 3.58
CA GLU A 93 -2.13 2.61 4.02
C GLU A 93 -2.56 1.16 4.28
N ILE A 94 -3.69 0.97 4.98
CA ILE A 94 -4.29 -0.35 5.20
C ILE A 94 -4.57 -1.04 3.85
N LEU A 95 -5.19 -0.35 2.90
CA LEU A 95 -5.53 -0.95 1.60
C LEU A 95 -4.27 -1.35 0.80
N ARG A 96 -3.20 -0.55 0.86
CA ARG A 96 -1.92 -0.92 0.24
C ARG A 96 -1.31 -2.17 0.90
N SER A 97 -1.37 -2.29 2.22
CA SER A 97 -0.90 -3.49 2.93
C SER A 97 -1.68 -4.75 2.56
N MET A 98 -2.94 -4.60 2.10
CA MET A 98 -3.80 -5.67 1.60
C MET A 98 -3.66 -5.90 0.09
N ASN A 99 -2.64 -5.31 -0.57
CA ASN A 99 -2.38 -5.38 -2.00
C ASN A 99 -3.50 -4.81 -2.88
N TRP A 100 -4.17 -3.75 -2.40
CA TRP A 100 -5.09 -2.97 -3.23
C TRP A 100 -4.35 -1.83 -3.92
N GLU A 101 -4.64 -1.63 -5.21
CA GLU A 101 -4.07 -0.57 -6.00
C GLU A 101 -5.06 0.58 -6.20
N ARG A 102 -4.52 1.80 -6.25
CA ARG A 102 -5.30 3.00 -6.50
C ARG A 102 -5.25 3.36 -7.98
N LYS A 103 -6.39 3.21 -8.67
CA LYS A 103 -6.53 3.51 -10.11
C LYS A 103 -7.56 4.60 -10.34
N LYS A 104 -7.37 5.39 -11.41
CA LYS A 104 -8.34 6.41 -11.80
C LYS A 104 -9.34 5.78 -12.76
N LEU A 105 -10.56 5.60 -12.31
CA LEU A 105 -11.64 4.98 -13.10
C LEU A 105 -12.76 5.97 -13.37
N ARG A 106 -13.50 5.78 -14.46
CA ARG A 106 -14.72 6.54 -14.73
C ARG A 106 -15.91 5.85 -14.08
N LEU A 107 -16.41 6.42 -12.99
CA LEU A 107 -17.64 5.99 -12.35
C LEU A 107 -18.73 7.04 -12.59
N PHE A 108 -19.89 6.60 -13.08
CA PHE A 108 -21.03 7.50 -13.37
C PHE A 108 -20.65 8.69 -14.26
N GLY A 109 -19.79 8.47 -15.27
CA GLY A 109 -19.36 9.51 -16.21
C GLY A 109 -18.29 10.48 -15.68
N ARG A 110 -17.87 10.36 -14.42
CA ARG A 110 -16.85 11.21 -13.80
C ARG A 110 -15.57 10.42 -13.45
N PRO A 111 -14.38 10.98 -13.71
CA PRO A 111 -13.14 10.33 -13.30
C PRO A 111 -12.99 10.39 -11.78
N GLN A 112 -12.88 9.25 -11.13
CA GLN A 112 -12.69 9.13 -9.69
C GLN A 112 -11.52 8.20 -9.37
N TRP A 113 -10.87 8.43 -8.22
CA TRP A 113 -9.86 7.55 -7.70
C TRP A 113 -10.51 6.42 -6.92
N CYS A 114 -10.30 5.20 -7.40
CA CYS A 114 -10.86 3.99 -6.80
C CYS A 114 -9.76 3.02 -6.43
N TRP A 115 -10.06 2.18 -5.46
CA TRP A 115 -9.26 1.05 -5.07
C TRP A 115 -9.74 -0.19 -5.79
N THR A 116 -8.82 -0.94 -6.38
CA THR A 116 -9.09 -2.20 -7.07
C THR A 116 -8.09 -3.24 -6.59
N LYS A 117 -8.55 -4.45 -6.37
CA LYS A 117 -7.65 -5.60 -6.21
C LYS A 117 -7.45 -6.17 -7.62
N ASP A 118 -6.23 -6.55 -7.99
CA ASP A 118 -5.96 -7.19 -9.28
C ASP A 118 -6.72 -8.54 -9.36
N ALA A 119 -7.97 -8.45 -9.73
CA ALA A 119 -8.71 -9.53 -10.36
C ALA A 119 -8.97 -9.01 -11.77
N GLU A 120 -8.35 -9.67 -12.74
CA GLU A 120 -8.62 -9.66 -14.16
C GLU A 120 -9.65 -8.61 -14.62
N ILE A 121 -9.19 -7.39 -14.90
CA ILE A 121 -10.05 -6.37 -15.50
C ILE A 121 -10.30 -6.85 -16.92
N LEU A 122 -11.47 -7.48 -17.15
CA LEU A 122 -11.98 -7.64 -18.50
C LEU A 122 -12.03 -6.25 -19.12
N PRO A 123 -11.39 -6.02 -20.29
CA PRO A 123 -11.45 -4.73 -20.95
C PRO A 123 -12.92 -4.45 -21.26
N ILE A 124 -13.45 -3.38 -20.66
CA ILE A 124 -14.77 -2.88 -21.00
C ILE A 124 -14.69 -2.45 -22.46
N ASN A 125 -15.41 -3.20 -23.29
CA ASN A 125 -15.64 -2.96 -24.69
C ASN A 125 -15.74 -1.46 -24.98
N GLN A 126 -14.80 -0.94 -25.74
CA GLN A 126 -14.99 0.34 -26.42
C GLN A 126 -16.14 0.11 -27.40
N PRO A 127 -17.14 0.98 -27.48
CA PRO A 127 -18.08 0.93 -28.58
C PRO A 127 -17.28 1.15 -29.86
N GLU A 128 -17.29 0.18 -30.73
CA GLU A 128 -16.77 0.29 -32.08
C GLU A 128 -17.58 1.40 -32.77
N ASP A 129 -16.92 2.52 -33.06
CA ASP A 129 -17.42 3.49 -34.00
C ASP A 129 -17.45 2.83 -35.38
N SER A 130 -18.52 2.14 -35.64
CA SER A 130 -18.85 1.71 -36.99
C SER A 130 -19.27 2.93 -37.79
N VAL A 131 -18.29 3.60 -38.34
CA VAL A 131 -18.52 4.53 -39.45
C VAL A 131 -18.71 3.65 -40.70
N SER A 132 -19.94 3.27 -40.95
CA SER A 132 -20.33 2.77 -42.26
C SER A 132 -20.38 3.96 -43.21
N GLY A 133 -19.44 3.98 -44.17
CA GLY A 133 -19.55 4.85 -45.32
C GLY A 133 -20.83 4.57 -46.09
N LEU A 134 -21.44 5.63 -46.54
CA LEU A 134 -22.40 5.61 -47.63
C LEU A 134 -21.86 6.48 -48.76
N GLU A 135 -21.67 5.83 -49.88
CA GLU A 135 -21.60 6.41 -51.20
C GLU A 135 -22.90 7.16 -51.54
#